data_47141e6b18ec8cbf4cd17baf3d258127
#
_entry.id   47141e6b18ec8cbf4cd17baf3d258127
#
_cell.length_a   1.000
_cell.length_b   1.000
_cell.length_c   1.000
_cell.angle_alpha   90.00
_cell.angle_beta   90.00
_cell.angle_gamma   90.00
#
_symmetry.space_group_name_H-M   'P 1'
#
loop_
_entity.id
_entity.type
_entity.pdbx_description
1 polymer ?
#
loop_
_entity_poly.entity_id
_entity_poly.type
_entity_poly.pdbx_seq_one_letter_code
_entity_poly.pdbx_strand_id
1 'polypeptide(L)'
;MKVLFLSSEISPFFRDTEQGDTCEYLTKALKYQGHDVRVIAPRNKGYGMGKHALREIARLKSLDVKIKEAEYQCSVKSGFLPGSRAQVYFIEYPELYNRKEIYENPETGKPWEDNLLRFSFLNHAALQLLMHLQWLPDIIHCLDWRMSLLPYLINYHDEYKFHFESTRTVVQL
;
A
#
# COMPACT_ATOMS: atom_id res chain seq x y z
N MET A 1 -8.14 13.72 11.82
CA MET A 1 -7.38 13.73 10.54
C MET A 1 -7.60 12.40 9.83
N LYS A 2 -7.48 12.42 8.51
CA LYS A 2 -7.39 11.24 7.67
C LYS A 2 -5.92 10.89 7.47
N VAL A 3 -5.51 9.69 7.88
CA VAL A 3 -4.11 9.23 7.77
C VAL A 3 -4.06 7.95 6.96
N LEU A 4 -3.24 7.94 5.92
CA LEU A 4 -2.90 6.75 5.18
C LEU A 4 -1.54 6.23 5.62
N PHE A 5 -1.43 4.94 5.92
CA PHE A 5 -0.17 4.22 5.89
C PHE A 5 0.00 3.52 4.55
N LEU A 6 1.10 3.78 3.87
CA LEU A 6 1.52 3.03 2.69
C LEU A 6 2.73 2.18 3.08
N SER A 7 2.59 0.87 2.96
CA SER A 7 3.60 -0.08 3.42
C SER A 7 3.70 -1.28 2.48
N SER A 8 4.88 -1.87 2.38
CA SER A 8 5.06 -3.13 1.68
C SER A 8 4.55 -4.34 2.47
N GLU A 9 4.27 -4.17 3.75
CA GLU A 9 3.83 -5.22 4.66
C GLU A 9 2.97 -4.65 5.80
N ILE A 10 2.12 -5.48 6.38
CA ILE A 10 1.32 -5.17 7.57
C ILE A 10 0.98 -6.45 8.33
N SER A 11 1.38 -6.52 9.60
CA SER A 11 0.96 -7.60 10.51
C SER A 11 -0.53 -7.50 10.84
N PRO A 12 -1.24 -8.60 11.03
CA PRO A 12 -0.80 -10.00 10.93
C PRO A 12 -1.04 -10.61 9.53
N PHE A 13 -1.35 -9.81 8.51
CA PHE A 13 -1.66 -10.28 7.17
C PHE A 13 -0.42 -10.78 6.42
N PHE A 14 0.63 -9.97 6.42
CA PHE A 14 1.91 -10.29 5.86
C PHE A 14 3.02 -9.60 6.67
N ARG A 15 4.04 -10.35 7.05
CA ARG A 15 5.20 -9.86 7.79
C ARG A 15 6.46 -10.52 7.26
N ASP A 16 7.36 -9.72 6.77
CA ASP A 16 8.70 -10.10 6.33
C ASP A 16 9.77 -9.52 7.28
N THR A 17 9.51 -8.29 7.73
CA THR A 17 10.40 -7.55 8.63
C THR A 17 9.61 -6.97 9.82
N GLU A 18 10.28 -6.20 10.68
CA GLU A 18 9.65 -5.47 11.78
C GLU A 18 8.77 -4.30 11.30
N GLN A 19 8.87 -3.91 10.04
CA GLN A 19 8.02 -2.86 9.47
C GLN A 19 6.54 -3.27 9.46
N GLY A 20 6.26 -4.56 9.27
CA GLY A 20 4.90 -5.07 9.36
C GLY A 20 4.27 -4.81 10.73
N ASP A 21 5.02 -5.03 11.81
CA ASP A 21 4.57 -4.77 13.18
C ASP A 21 4.45 -3.27 13.44
N THR A 22 5.40 -2.47 12.97
CA THR A 22 5.37 -1.01 13.07
C THR A 22 4.11 -0.45 12.40
N CYS A 23 3.79 -0.91 11.20
CA CYS A 23 2.58 -0.52 10.48
C CYS A 23 1.32 -0.86 11.28
N GLU A 24 1.25 -2.06 11.84
CA GLU A 24 0.12 -2.50 12.67
C GLU A 24 -0.04 -1.62 13.90
N TYR A 25 1.03 -1.42 14.70
CA TYR A 25 0.96 -0.69 15.96
C TYR A 25 0.62 0.79 15.76
N LEU A 26 1.26 1.46 14.81
CA LEU A 26 0.97 2.87 14.50
C LEU A 26 -0.48 3.04 14.01
N THR A 27 -0.94 2.14 13.14
CA THR A 27 -2.33 2.15 12.65
C THR A 27 -3.32 2.05 13.81
N LYS A 28 -3.11 1.09 14.72
CA LYS A 28 -3.97 0.91 15.90
C LYS A 28 -3.93 2.10 16.84
N ALA A 29 -2.74 2.63 17.11
CA ALA A 29 -2.55 3.76 18.02
C ALA A 29 -3.28 5.02 17.52
N LEU A 30 -3.10 5.38 16.25
CA LEU A 30 -3.79 6.54 15.68
C LEU A 30 -5.30 6.32 15.56
N LYS A 31 -5.72 5.09 15.24
CA LYS A 31 -7.15 4.76 15.21
C LYS A 31 -7.78 4.89 16.58
N TYR A 32 -7.08 4.45 17.64
CA TYR A 32 -7.53 4.61 19.04
C TYR A 32 -7.66 6.08 19.45
N GLN A 33 -6.79 6.95 18.91
CA GLN A 33 -6.86 8.40 19.12
C GLN A 33 -8.00 9.10 18.33
N GLY A 34 -8.83 8.34 17.61
CA GLY A 34 -9.99 8.87 16.90
C GLY A 34 -9.71 9.36 15.48
N HIS A 35 -8.54 9.06 14.91
CA HIS A 35 -8.24 9.41 13.52
C HIS A 35 -8.92 8.44 12.53
N ASP A 36 -9.25 8.92 11.32
CA ASP A 36 -9.66 8.05 10.21
C ASP A 36 -8.41 7.49 9.55
N VAL A 37 -8.03 6.28 9.95
CA VAL A 37 -6.79 5.63 9.50
C VAL A 37 -7.11 4.51 8.54
N ARG A 38 -6.40 4.49 7.42
CA ARG A 38 -6.42 3.41 6.44
C ARG A 38 -5.00 2.96 6.10
N VAL A 39 -4.90 1.75 5.59
CA VAL A 39 -3.62 1.17 5.14
C VAL A 39 -3.77 0.70 3.71
N ILE A 40 -2.73 0.90 2.90
CA ILE A 40 -2.59 0.28 1.58
C ILE A 40 -1.30 -0.54 1.59
N ALA A 41 -1.40 -1.80 1.18
CA ALA A 41 -0.28 -2.72 1.07
C ALA A 41 -0.45 -3.64 -0.16
N PRO A 42 0.63 -4.25 -0.68
CA PRO A 42 0.51 -5.26 -1.71
C PRO A 42 -0.03 -6.57 -1.13
N ARG A 43 -0.71 -7.36 -1.95
CA ARG A 43 -1.11 -8.71 -1.57
C ARG A 43 0.00 -9.71 -1.89
N ASN A 44 1.00 -9.78 -1.04
CA ASN A 44 2.07 -10.77 -1.16
C ASN A 44 1.56 -12.19 -0.87
N LYS A 45 2.25 -13.19 -1.43
CA LYS A 45 1.99 -14.60 -1.13
C LYS A 45 2.62 -14.94 0.22
N GLY A 46 1.80 -15.29 1.21
CA GLY A 46 2.40 -15.75 2.44
C GLY A 46 1.51 -15.71 3.67
N TYR A 47 2.17 -15.56 4.77
CA TYR A 47 1.69 -15.76 6.12
C TYR A 47 0.50 -14.84 6.46
N GLY A 48 -0.55 -15.42 6.98
CA GLY A 48 -1.68 -14.67 7.52
C GLY A 48 -2.80 -14.34 6.54
N MET A 49 -2.53 -14.24 5.23
CA MET A 49 -3.54 -13.82 4.25
C MET A 49 -4.75 -14.75 4.18
N GLY A 50 -4.56 -16.06 4.33
CA GLY A 50 -5.65 -17.05 4.31
C GLY A 50 -6.45 -17.12 5.61
N LYS A 51 -5.98 -16.52 6.69
CA LYS A 51 -6.63 -16.55 8.00
C LYS A 51 -7.60 -15.39 8.21
N HIS A 52 -7.52 -14.37 7.37
CA HIS A 52 -8.33 -13.16 7.49
C HIS A 52 -9.27 -13.04 6.30
N ALA A 53 -10.55 -12.82 6.58
CA ALA A 53 -11.56 -12.65 5.55
C ALA A 53 -11.32 -11.33 4.79
N LEU A 54 -10.76 -11.42 3.59
CA LEU A 54 -10.68 -10.31 2.67
C LEU A 54 -11.95 -10.27 1.81
N ARG A 55 -12.49 -9.08 1.62
CA ARG A 55 -13.67 -8.85 0.82
C ARG A 55 -13.29 -8.28 -0.53
N GLU A 56 -13.93 -8.78 -1.56
CA GLU A 56 -13.92 -8.12 -2.86
C GLU A 56 -14.82 -6.89 -2.82
N ILE A 57 -14.37 -5.81 -3.40
CA ILE A 57 -15.15 -4.60 -3.57
C ILE A 57 -15.48 -4.49 -5.06
N ALA A 58 -16.76 -4.58 -5.41
CA ALA A 58 -17.20 -4.68 -6.81
C ALA A 58 -16.58 -3.60 -7.72
N ARG A 59 -16.54 -2.36 -7.27
CA ARG A 59 -15.94 -1.22 -7.98
C ARG A 59 -14.41 -1.21 -8.02
N LEU A 60 -13.74 -2.12 -7.31
CA LEU A 60 -12.28 -2.24 -7.24
C LEU A 60 -11.78 -3.57 -7.81
N LYS A 61 -12.63 -4.28 -8.55
CA LYS A 61 -12.22 -5.49 -9.28
C LYS A 61 -11.26 -5.19 -10.43
N SER A 62 -11.29 -3.95 -10.89
CA SER A 62 -10.42 -3.44 -11.94
C SER A 62 -10.04 -2.01 -11.59
N LEU A 63 -8.78 -1.80 -11.26
CA LEU A 63 -8.17 -0.51 -11.03
C LEU A 63 -7.06 -0.34 -12.07
N ASP A 64 -7.20 0.68 -12.90
CA ASP A 64 -6.20 1.01 -13.91
C ASP A 64 -5.06 1.79 -13.26
N VAL A 65 -3.84 1.37 -13.53
CA VAL A 65 -2.60 1.98 -13.03
C VAL A 65 -1.71 2.30 -14.22
N LYS A 66 -1.44 3.59 -14.41
CA LYS A 66 -0.58 4.06 -15.48
C LYS A 66 0.79 4.44 -14.95
N ILE A 67 1.84 3.92 -15.59
CA ILE A 67 3.24 4.24 -15.29
C ILE A 67 3.92 4.57 -16.61
N LYS A 68 4.19 5.84 -16.86
CA LYS A 68 4.66 6.34 -18.16
C LYS A 68 3.70 5.91 -19.28
N GLU A 69 4.21 5.21 -20.29
CA GLU A 69 3.43 4.71 -21.44
C GLU A 69 2.78 3.34 -21.18
N ALA A 70 3.10 2.69 -20.06
CA ALA A 70 2.56 1.37 -19.74
C ALA A 70 1.28 1.50 -18.90
N GLU A 71 0.28 0.71 -19.28
CA GLU A 71 -0.99 0.60 -18.58
C GLU A 71 -1.11 -0.79 -17.97
N TYR A 72 -1.48 -0.82 -16.70
CA TYR A 72 -1.67 -2.04 -15.92
C TYR A 72 -3.09 -2.06 -15.35
N GLN A 73 -3.60 -3.25 -15.11
CA GLN A 73 -4.89 -3.41 -14.46
C GLN A 73 -4.75 -4.36 -13.29
N CYS A 74 -5.09 -3.89 -12.09
CA CYS A 74 -5.04 -4.69 -10.88
C CYS A 74 -6.39 -4.73 -10.18
N SER A 75 -6.56 -5.63 -9.23
CA SER A 75 -7.71 -5.66 -8.34
C SER A 75 -7.32 -5.24 -6.92
N VAL A 76 -8.33 -4.85 -6.13
CA VAL A 76 -8.12 -4.47 -4.74
C VAL A 76 -9.08 -5.24 -3.85
N LYS A 77 -8.54 -5.90 -2.85
CA LYS A 77 -9.30 -6.51 -1.76
C LYS A 77 -9.19 -5.66 -0.50
N SER A 78 -10.17 -5.77 0.37
CA SER A 78 -10.12 -5.06 1.65
C SER A 78 -10.45 -5.96 2.82
N GLY A 79 -9.92 -5.59 3.96
CA GLY A 79 -10.23 -6.18 5.26
C GLY A 79 -10.12 -5.15 6.35
N PHE A 80 -10.40 -5.56 7.57
CA PHE A 80 -10.15 -4.75 8.75
C PHE A 80 -8.96 -5.31 9.51
N LEU A 81 -8.11 -4.42 10.00
CA LEU A 81 -7.01 -4.79 10.87
C LEU A 81 -7.56 -5.41 12.15
N PRO A 82 -7.17 -6.66 12.50
CA PRO A 82 -7.63 -7.34 13.71
C PRO A 82 -7.40 -6.51 14.97
N GLY A 83 -8.41 -6.48 15.86
CA GLY A 83 -8.39 -5.64 17.05
C GLY A 83 -8.52 -4.15 16.78
N SER A 84 -8.87 -3.76 15.57
CA SER A 84 -9.07 -2.38 15.15
C SER A 84 -10.18 -2.31 14.08
N ARG A 85 -10.76 -1.12 13.88
CA ARG A 85 -11.65 -0.83 12.75
C ARG A 85 -10.93 -0.11 11.61
N ALA A 86 -9.60 -0.12 11.61
CA ALA A 86 -8.83 0.44 10.51
C ALA A 86 -8.99 -0.43 9.27
N GLN A 87 -9.34 0.20 8.15
CA GLN A 87 -9.49 -0.49 6.89
C GLN A 87 -8.14 -0.67 6.20
N VAL A 88 -7.88 -1.88 5.73
CA VAL A 88 -6.69 -2.24 4.97
C VAL A 88 -7.12 -2.59 3.55
N TYR A 89 -6.46 -2.00 2.56
CA TYR A 89 -6.61 -2.31 1.15
C TYR A 89 -5.37 -3.05 0.66
N PHE A 90 -5.59 -4.14 -0.05
CA PHE A 90 -4.54 -4.97 -0.63
C PHE A 90 -4.58 -4.87 -2.14
N ILE A 91 -3.53 -4.28 -2.72
CA ILE A 91 -3.33 -4.26 -4.17
C ILE A 91 -2.96 -5.66 -4.63
N GLU A 92 -3.80 -6.24 -5.47
CA GLU A 92 -3.63 -7.59 -5.98
C GLU A 92 -3.20 -7.53 -7.45
N TYR A 93 -1.94 -7.83 -7.69
CA TYR A 93 -1.34 -7.98 -9.01
C TYR A 93 -0.34 -9.14 -8.95
N PRO A 94 -0.80 -10.37 -9.27
CA PRO A 94 -0.04 -11.60 -9.01
C PRO A 94 1.34 -11.64 -9.66
N GLU A 95 1.49 -11.06 -10.84
CA GLU A 95 2.75 -11.00 -11.57
C GLU A 95 3.86 -10.31 -10.76
N LEU A 96 3.50 -9.31 -9.97
CA LEU A 96 4.46 -8.57 -9.15
C LEU A 96 4.50 -9.04 -7.69
N TYR A 97 3.37 -9.52 -7.13
CA TYR A 97 3.24 -9.74 -5.68
C TYR A 97 2.99 -11.18 -5.25
N ASN A 98 2.83 -12.14 -6.15
CA ASN A 98 2.68 -13.55 -5.78
C ASN A 98 4.02 -14.19 -5.34
N ARG A 99 4.70 -13.55 -4.39
CA ARG A 99 6.02 -13.93 -3.87
C ARG A 99 6.01 -13.94 -2.36
N LYS A 100 6.86 -14.78 -1.75
CA LYS A 100 6.95 -14.89 -0.29
C LYS A 100 7.78 -13.76 0.33
N GLU A 101 8.88 -13.40 -0.35
CA GLU A 101 9.83 -12.39 0.12
C GLU A 101 9.60 -11.06 -0.62
N ILE A 102 9.69 -9.95 0.11
CA ILE A 102 9.42 -8.63 -0.48
C ILE A 102 10.55 -8.18 -1.38
N TYR A 103 11.79 -8.28 -0.94
CA TYR A 103 12.94 -7.65 -1.60
C TYR A 103 13.84 -8.64 -2.33
N GLU A 104 14.15 -9.76 -1.72
CA GLU A 104 15.13 -10.73 -2.23
C GLU A 104 14.46 -11.99 -2.76
N ASN A 105 15.09 -12.58 -3.76
CA ASN A 105 14.76 -13.92 -4.21
C ASN A 105 15.42 -14.93 -3.26
N PRO A 106 14.64 -15.75 -2.52
CA PRO A 106 15.19 -16.68 -1.53
C PRO A 106 16.06 -17.79 -2.15
N GLU A 107 15.92 -18.05 -3.45
CA GLU A 107 16.73 -19.06 -4.15
C GLU A 107 18.14 -18.54 -4.49
N THR A 108 18.26 -17.23 -4.74
CA THR A 108 19.52 -16.63 -5.20
C THR A 108 20.17 -15.72 -4.15
N GLY A 109 19.42 -15.30 -3.13
CA GLY A 109 19.85 -14.29 -2.15
C GLY A 109 20.09 -12.90 -2.74
N LYS A 110 19.60 -12.64 -3.96
CA LYS A 110 19.74 -11.36 -4.65
C LYS A 110 18.41 -10.61 -4.69
N PRO A 111 18.43 -9.28 -4.78
CA PRO A 111 17.24 -8.49 -5.04
C PRO A 111 16.52 -8.99 -6.30
N TRP A 112 15.19 -8.96 -6.26
CA TRP A 112 14.40 -9.23 -7.46
C TRP A 112 14.70 -8.17 -8.53
N GLU A 113 14.93 -8.62 -9.77
CA GLU A 113 15.29 -7.73 -10.90
C GLU A 113 14.20 -6.68 -11.19
N ASP A 114 12.96 -7.01 -10.91
CA ASP A 114 11.79 -6.15 -11.13
C ASP A 114 11.39 -5.29 -9.91
N ASN A 115 12.23 -5.20 -8.88
CA ASN A 115 11.91 -4.43 -7.66
C ASN A 115 11.57 -2.97 -7.96
N LEU A 116 12.26 -2.34 -8.90
CA LEU A 116 11.95 -0.96 -9.29
C LEU A 116 10.50 -0.83 -9.80
N LEU A 117 10.08 -1.74 -10.67
CA LEU A 117 8.71 -1.77 -11.17
C LEU A 117 7.71 -2.07 -10.05
N ARG A 118 7.98 -3.05 -9.20
CA ARG A 118 7.11 -3.46 -8.10
C ARG A 118 6.82 -2.31 -7.13
N PHE A 119 7.86 -1.60 -6.71
CA PHE A 119 7.71 -0.50 -5.78
C PHE A 119 7.11 0.74 -6.46
N SER A 120 7.50 1.05 -7.69
CA SER A 120 6.83 2.10 -8.47
C SER A 120 5.36 1.81 -8.65
N PHE A 121 5.01 0.58 -9.01
CA PHE A 121 3.62 0.17 -9.20
C PHE A 121 2.78 0.37 -7.93
N LEU A 122 3.28 -0.03 -6.76
CA LEU A 122 2.55 0.15 -5.51
C LEU A 122 2.29 1.62 -5.19
N ASN A 123 3.28 2.49 -5.40
CA ASN A 123 3.14 3.93 -5.17
C ASN A 123 2.07 4.54 -6.11
N HIS A 124 2.10 4.21 -7.41
CA HIS A 124 1.08 4.67 -8.37
C HIS A 124 -0.30 4.09 -8.05
N ALA A 125 -0.39 2.78 -7.81
CA ALA A 125 -1.64 2.10 -7.50
C ALA A 125 -2.30 2.66 -6.24
N ALA A 126 -1.51 3.03 -5.23
CA ALA A 126 -2.02 3.66 -4.02
C ALA A 126 -2.69 5.01 -4.32
N LEU A 127 -2.06 5.87 -5.11
CA LEU A 127 -2.62 7.16 -5.48
C LEU A 127 -3.88 7.02 -6.33
N GLN A 128 -3.88 6.13 -7.33
CA GLN A 128 -5.05 5.83 -8.14
C GLN A 128 -6.21 5.29 -7.30
N LEU A 129 -5.92 4.41 -6.35
CA LEU A 129 -6.92 3.88 -5.43
C LEU A 129 -7.54 4.99 -4.57
N LEU A 130 -6.74 5.91 -4.03
CA LEU A 130 -7.24 7.03 -3.22
C LEU A 130 -8.16 7.94 -4.02
N MET A 131 -7.78 8.25 -5.26
CA MET A 131 -8.62 9.04 -6.19
C MET A 131 -9.93 8.30 -6.51
N HIS A 132 -9.85 7.02 -6.83
CA HIS A 132 -11.02 6.19 -7.12
C HIS A 132 -11.97 6.07 -5.93
N LEU A 133 -11.44 6.00 -4.72
CA LEU A 133 -12.23 6.00 -3.48
C LEU A 133 -12.79 7.37 -3.11
N GLN A 134 -12.31 8.44 -3.73
CA GLN A 134 -12.58 9.83 -3.35
C GLN A 134 -12.26 10.08 -1.86
N TRP A 135 -11.21 9.42 -1.39
CA TRP A 135 -10.74 9.56 -0.02
C TRP A 135 -9.30 10.09 -0.04
N LEU A 136 -9.17 11.40 0.06
CA LEU A 136 -7.88 12.08 0.08
C LEU A 136 -7.44 12.25 1.53
N PRO A 137 -6.26 11.73 1.91
CA PRO A 137 -5.75 11.84 3.27
C PRO A 137 -5.12 13.22 3.53
N ASP A 138 -5.14 13.62 4.81
CA ASP A 138 -4.39 14.78 5.27
C ASP A 138 -2.89 14.45 5.32
N ILE A 139 -2.57 13.19 5.69
CA ILE A 139 -1.20 12.68 5.80
C ILE A 139 -1.09 11.32 5.12
N ILE A 140 -0.05 11.14 4.30
CA ILE A 140 0.41 9.83 3.85
C ILE A 140 1.73 9.52 4.55
N HIS A 141 1.72 8.49 5.39
CA HIS A 141 2.90 7.96 6.05
C HIS A 141 3.45 6.79 5.22
N CYS A 142 4.53 7.04 4.54
CA CYS A 142 5.28 6.06 3.76
C CYS A 142 6.20 5.29 4.69
N LEU A 143 5.93 4.01 4.90
CA LEU A 143 6.75 3.13 5.73
C LEU A 143 7.78 2.44 4.85
N ASP A 144 9.01 2.73 5.12
CA ASP A 144 10.26 2.35 4.47
C ASP A 144 10.54 3.03 3.10
N TRP A 145 11.79 2.89 2.64
CA TRP A 145 12.32 3.52 1.43
C TRP A 145 11.59 3.09 0.14
N ARG A 146 10.97 1.91 0.12
CA ARG A 146 10.23 1.40 -1.05
C ARG A 146 9.03 2.28 -1.40
N MET A 147 8.55 3.05 -0.42
CA MET A 147 7.44 3.99 -0.59
C MET A 147 7.91 5.44 -0.83
N SER A 148 9.22 5.68 -0.94
CA SER A 148 9.80 7.03 -1.07
C SER A 148 9.52 7.72 -2.40
N LEU A 149 9.04 7.01 -3.41
CA LEU A 149 8.60 7.61 -4.68
C LEU A 149 7.31 8.43 -4.53
N LEU A 150 6.44 8.08 -3.58
CA LEU A 150 5.13 8.71 -3.45
C LEU A 150 5.21 10.23 -3.16
N PRO A 151 6.07 10.74 -2.27
CA PRO A 151 6.26 12.17 -2.08
C PRO A 151 6.63 12.92 -3.37
N TYR A 152 7.45 12.33 -4.22
CA TYR A 152 7.77 12.90 -5.51
C TYR A 152 6.54 12.95 -6.43
N LEU A 153 5.77 11.85 -6.50
CA LEU A 153 4.60 11.76 -7.35
C LEU A 153 3.54 12.82 -7.00
N ILE A 154 3.21 13.00 -5.72
CA ILE A 154 2.18 13.97 -5.32
C ILE A 154 2.61 15.43 -5.49
N ASN A 155 3.91 15.71 -5.56
CA ASN A 155 4.40 17.07 -5.73
C ASN A 155 4.67 17.46 -7.19
N TYR A 156 5.07 16.49 -8.02
CA TYR A 156 5.60 16.80 -9.35
C TYR A 156 4.92 16.07 -10.50
N HIS A 157 4.19 14.97 -10.26
CA HIS A 157 3.53 14.25 -11.34
C HIS A 157 2.22 14.93 -11.72
N ASP A 158 2.03 15.24 -12.99
CA ASP A 158 0.90 16.04 -13.50
C ASP A 158 -0.46 15.46 -13.14
N GLU A 159 -0.61 14.16 -13.09
CA GLU A 159 -1.85 13.48 -12.75
C GLU A 159 -2.21 13.60 -11.26
N TYR A 160 -1.22 13.69 -10.35
CA TYR A 160 -1.47 13.61 -8.91
C TYR A 160 -1.37 14.95 -8.19
N LYS A 161 -0.49 15.84 -8.61
CA LYS A 161 -0.15 17.06 -7.89
C LYS A 161 -1.34 17.95 -7.52
N PHE A 162 -2.35 18.02 -8.37
CA PHE A 162 -3.56 18.82 -8.09
C PHE A 162 -4.52 18.12 -7.13
N HIS A 163 -4.59 16.79 -7.18
CA HIS A 163 -5.46 16.02 -6.30
C HIS A 163 -4.95 16.00 -4.86
N PHE A 164 -3.64 15.99 -4.67
CA PHE A 164 -2.99 15.83 -3.37
C PHE A 164 -2.30 17.11 -2.85
N GLU A 165 -2.64 18.29 -3.38
CA GLU A 165 -2.00 19.56 -2.99
C GLU A 165 -2.05 19.87 -1.49
N SER A 166 -3.12 19.43 -0.82
CA SER A 166 -3.31 19.59 0.63
C SER A 166 -2.74 18.43 1.47
N THR A 167 -2.28 17.36 0.82
CA THR A 167 -1.76 16.18 1.50
C THR A 167 -0.29 16.40 1.90
N ARG A 168 0.06 16.03 3.13
CA ARG A 168 1.45 16.02 3.61
C ARG A 168 1.98 14.59 3.64
N THR A 169 3.28 14.44 3.45
CA THR A 169 3.94 13.13 3.49
C THR A 169 4.93 13.04 4.64
N VAL A 170 5.01 11.86 5.22
CA VAL A 170 6.04 11.44 6.17
C VAL A 170 6.71 10.22 5.58
N VAL A 171 8.03 10.18 5.56
CA VAL A 171 8.80 8.99 5.16
C VAL A 171 9.57 8.51 6.38
N GLN A 172 9.32 7.28 6.77
CA GLN A 172 10.02 6.60 7.85
C GLN A 172 10.94 5.54 7.23
N LEU A 173 12.25 5.63 7.49
CA LEU A 173 13.29 4.72 7.00
C LEU A 173 13.66 3.71 8.06
#